data_49b1caffa3b1a8d25cf3d8534ac8bbb1
#
_entry.id   49b1caffa3b1a8d25cf3d8534ac8bbb1
#
_cell.length_a   1.000
_cell.length_b   1.000
_cell.length_c   1.000
_cell.angle_alpha   90.00
_cell.angle_beta   90.00
_cell.angle_gamma   90.00
#
_symmetry.space_group_name_H-M   'P 1'
#
loop_
_entity.id
_entity.type
_entity.pdbx_description
1 polymer ?
#
loop_
_entity_poly.entity_id
_entity_poly.type
_entity_poly.pdbx_seq_one_letter_code
_entity_poly.pdbx_strand_id
1 'polypeptide(L)' 'MSYTKNEVALETFISNVNSFFYYVGEEDDLIPFPRYEIRERLDKYVSQFMQSIEVEGDDD' A
#
# COMPACT_ATOMS: atom_id res chain seq x y z
N MET A 1 -9.23 6.47 22.56
CA MET A 1 -9.57 7.00 21.26
C MET A 1 -9.58 5.88 20.23
N SER A 2 -10.62 5.78 19.47
CA SER A 2 -10.71 4.70 18.49
C SER A 2 -10.49 5.25 17.08
N TYR A 3 -9.82 4.46 16.27
CA TYR A 3 -9.59 4.82 14.88
C TYR A 3 -10.80 4.41 14.04
N THR A 4 -11.06 5.19 13.00
CA THR A 4 -12.08 4.81 12.05
C THR A 4 -11.55 3.69 11.16
N LYS A 5 -12.48 3.04 10.46
CA LYS A 5 -12.11 1.98 9.53
C LYS A 5 -11.14 2.50 8.47
N ASN A 6 -11.41 3.70 7.97
CA ASN A 6 -10.55 4.27 6.93
C ASN A 6 -9.18 4.63 7.47
N GLU A 7 -9.10 5.10 8.72
CA GLU A 7 -7.81 5.41 9.30
C GLU A 7 -6.95 4.16 9.46
N VAL A 8 -7.56 3.07 9.90
CA VAL A 8 -6.82 1.82 10.04
C VAL A 8 -6.36 1.32 8.68
N ALA A 9 -7.22 1.40 7.68
CA ALA A 9 -6.87 0.98 6.33
C ALA A 9 -5.72 1.81 5.78
N LEU A 10 -5.75 3.11 6.02
CA LEU A 10 -4.70 3.99 5.54
C LEU A 10 -3.38 3.67 6.21
N GLU A 11 -3.38 3.44 7.52
CA GLU A 11 -2.16 3.10 8.22
C GLU A 11 -1.59 1.77 7.74
N THR A 12 -2.45 0.81 7.50
CA THR A 12 -2.00 -0.49 6.99
C THR A 12 -1.37 -0.32 5.61
N PHE A 13 -2.01 0.48 4.75
CA PHE A 13 -1.48 0.73 3.42
C PHE A 13 -0.11 1.39 3.50
N ILE A 14 0.02 2.42 4.33
CA ILE A 14 1.29 3.13 4.47
C ILE A 14 2.37 2.19 5.01
N SER A 15 2.01 1.35 5.97
CA SER A 15 2.96 0.40 6.53
C SER A 15 3.45 -0.58 5.48
N ASN A 16 2.53 -1.08 4.65
CA ASN A 16 2.90 -2.02 3.58
C ASN A 16 3.84 -1.37 2.59
N VAL A 17 3.52 -0.14 2.19
CA VAL A 17 4.36 0.57 1.22
C VAL A 17 5.72 0.89 1.82
N ASN A 18 5.75 1.31 3.08
CA ASN A 18 7.01 1.62 3.75
C ASN A 18 7.90 0.39 3.86
N SER A 19 7.31 -0.76 4.17
CA SER A 19 8.09 -1.99 4.24
C SER A 19 8.70 -2.32 2.89
N PHE A 20 7.94 -2.12 1.83
CA PHE A 20 8.43 -2.37 0.48
C PHE A 20 9.60 -1.45 0.15
N PHE A 21 9.45 -0.16 0.44
CA PHE A 21 10.51 0.80 0.13
C PHE A 21 11.71 0.67 1.05
N TYR A 22 11.50 0.23 2.27
CA TYR A 22 12.61 -0.03 3.17
C TYR A 22 13.52 -1.11 2.59
N TYR A 23 12.91 -2.14 2.02
CA TYR A 23 13.65 -3.21 1.37
C TYR A 23 14.49 -2.66 0.23
N VAL A 24 13.91 -1.74 -0.54
CA VAL A 24 14.59 -1.16 -1.68
C VAL A 24 15.81 -0.36 -1.23
N GLY A 25 15.68 0.38 -0.15
CA GLY A 25 16.74 1.27 0.31
C GLY A 25 17.97 0.57 0.85
N GLU A 26 17.88 -0.73 1.08
CA GLU A 26 18.98 -1.47 1.67
C GLU A 26 20.02 -1.92 0.64
N GLU A 27 19.74 -1.80 -0.66
CA GLU A 27 20.54 -2.44 -1.69
C GLU A 27 21.11 -1.42 -2.67
N ASP A 28 21.91 -0.49 -2.19
CA ASP A 28 22.65 0.44 -3.04
C ASP A 28 21.75 1.20 -4.01
N ASP A 29 20.56 1.55 -3.56
CA ASP A 29 19.59 2.30 -4.36
C ASP A 29 19.08 1.56 -5.58
N LEU A 30 19.40 0.29 -5.68
CA LEU A 30 18.85 -0.53 -6.76
C LEU A 30 17.65 -1.29 -6.25
N ILE A 31 16.56 -1.22 -7.00
CA ILE A 31 15.37 -1.96 -6.66
C ILE A 31 15.56 -3.41 -7.11
N PRO A 32 15.51 -4.38 -6.20
CA PRO A 32 15.78 -5.78 -6.54
C PRO A 32 14.65 -6.48 -7.27
N PHE A 33 13.70 -5.72 -7.80
CA PHE A 33 12.55 -6.29 -8.49
C PHE A 33 12.45 -5.71 -9.89
N PRO A 34 12.03 -6.51 -10.86
CA PRO A 34 11.73 -5.96 -12.19
C PRO A 34 10.51 -5.04 -12.12
N ARG A 35 10.37 -4.22 -13.15
CA ARG A 35 9.32 -3.21 -13.14
C ARG A 35 7.92 -3.82 -13.02
N TYR A 36 7.69 -4.94 -13.68
CA TYR A 36 6.37 -5.55 -13.62
C TYR A 36 6.04 -6.03 -12.22
N GLU A 37 7.04 -6.50 -11.49
CA GLU A 37 6.81 -6.97 -10.14
C GLU A 37 6.56 -5.81 -9.18
N ILE A 38 7.26 -4.70 -9.36
CA ILE A 38 7.00 -3.50 -8.58
C ILE A 38 5.55 -3.08 -8.75
N ARG A 39 5.10 -3.05 -9.99
CA ARG A 39 3.74 -2.64 -10.28
C ARG A 39 2.73 -3.61 -9.65
N GLU A 40 2.99 -4.89 -9.75
CA GLU A 40 2.09 -5.88 -9.16
C GLU A 40 1.98 -5.72 -7.66
N ARG A 41 3.10 -5.50 -6.99
CA ARG A 41 3.08 -5.34 -5.54
C ARG A 41 2.33 -4.08 -5.12
N LEU A 42 2.58 -2.99 -5.81
CA LEU A 42 1.88 -1.74 -5.49
C LEU A 42 0.40 -1.85 -5.80
N ASP A 43 0.05 -2.49 -6.92
CA ASP A 43 -1.35 -2.71 -7.25
C ASP A 43 -2.05 -3.54 -6.18
N LYS A 44 -1.36 -4.53 -5.65
CA LYS A 44 -1.94 -5.36 -4.60
C LYS A 44 -2.24 -4.54 -3.36
N TYR A 45 -1.30 -3.70 -2.96
CA TYR A 45 -1.50 -2.87 -1.77
C TYR A 45 -2.65 -1.88 -2.00
N VAL A 46 -2.70 -1.29 -3.18
CA VAL A 46 -3.77 -0.35 -3.52
C VAL A 46 -5.12 -1.06 -3.51
N SER A 47 -5.18 -2.25 -4.09
CA SER A 47 -6.43 -3.01 -4.11
C SER A 47 -6.90 -3.34 -2.70
N GLN A 48 -5.99 -3.76 -1.84
CA GLN A 48 -6.35 -4.06 -0.47
C GLN A 48 -6.86 -2.83 0.25
N PHE A 49 -6.21 -1.71 0.03
CA PHE A 49 -6.63 -0.45 0.63
C PHE A 49 -8.03 -0.07 0.17
N MET A 50 -8.26 -0.14 -1.14
CA MET A 50 -9.56 0.24 -1.71
C MET A 50 -10.68 -0.64 -1.18
N GLN A 51 -10.40 -1.92 -0.97
CA GLN A 51 -11.42 -2.83 -0.42
C GLN A 51 -11.68 -2.57 1.06
N SER A 52 -10.74 -1.96 1.74
CA SER A 52 -10.85 -1.76 3.19
C SER A 52 -11.46 -0.42 3.57
N ILE A 53 -11.64 0.48 2.62
CA ILE A 53 -12.15 1.81 2.92
C ILE A 53 -13.58 1.96 2.43
N GLU A 54 -14.24 2.97 3.00
CA GLU A 54 -15.56 3.39 2.53
C GLU A 54 -15.43 4.80 2.00
N VAL A 55 -15.92 5.00 0.80
CA VAL A 55 -15.78 6.26 0.11
C VAL A 55 -17.17 6.84 -0.12
N GLU A 56 -17.32 8.11 0.24
CA GLU A 56 -18.58 8.78 0.03
C GLU A 56 -18.78 9.01 -1.47
N GLY A 57 -19.97 8.68 -1.95
CA GLY A 57 -20.26 8.85 -3.36
C GLY A 57 -19.80 7.68 -4.22
N ASP A 58 -19.29 6.64 -3.62
CA ASP A 58 -18.89 5.43 -4.33
C ASP A 58 -20.15 4.64 -4.67
N ASP A 59 -20.51 4.62 -5.93
CA ASP A 59 -21.74 3.98 -6.35
C ASP A 59 -21.52 2.91 -7.39
N ASP A 60 -20.46 2.20 -7.20
CA ASP A 60 -20.24 1.06 -8.06
C ASP A 60 -20.75 -0.19 -7.49
#